data_b000cd6d17f910823435f5fc4e87152d
#
_entry.id   b000cd6d17f910823435f5fc4e87152d
#
_cell.length_a   1.000
_cell.length_b   1.000
_cell.length_c   1.000
_cell.angle_alpha   90.00
_cell.angle_beta   90.00
_cell.angle_gamma   90.00
#
_symmetry.space_group_name_H-M   'P 1'
#
loop_
_entity.id
_entity.type
_entity.pdbx_description
1 polymer ?
#
loop_
_entity_poly.entity_id
_entity_poly.type
_entity_poly.pdbx_seq_one_letter_code
_entity_poly.pdbx_strand_id
1 'polypeptide(L)'
;MKRLMAICLSILMFSSSITVYANEEEYTANSWRYENGEPIVSQEEMICAQNDSLAWVKENGVIYNGVGDPIPNAISKGIDVSEWQGNIDWDKVKKTDVEFAILRCGFAGDYAKYDDKKFVRNVNECKRVDMPYGIYLYSYAQTVEDAKEEAAHTLRLLNGLNPSYPVFYDLEDYSVMSSVSKSTIAQIAKTYVTTIQNAGYNCGVYANLNWFTNYLTDPYFDSVMKWVAQYNTECTYMKPYSMWQGTSIGYVDGIAGRVDIDVTFDSSRKLGWVQEKEGWYYYSNDGTKLTSQWIGNYYVGEDGKMLTNQWIGDRYVDANGLWSPDHWINNGGKWWYRHQDGSCTKNDFEDINGQTYYFDHDGYMVTGWIQIKSDWYLFNNSGAMVKDQWSGNYYLEKDGKMAKSKWVGTTYFDKNGIVQPDRWIYNGRWWYRYGDGSYPKNKFDVINNNVYYFNSAGYMLTGWQVIQGK
;
A
#
# COMPACT_ATOMS: atom_id res chain seq x y z
N MET A 1 -66.26 49.22 38.54
CA MET A 1 -67.04 48.19 37.95
C MET A 1 -66.34 47.71 36.73
N LYS A 2 -66.08 46.48 36.61
CA LYS A 2 -65.49 45.52 35.67
C LYS A 2 -64.15 44.94 36.14
N ARG A 3 -64.29 43.73 36.71
CA ARG A 3 -63.19 42.83 37.06
C ARG A 3 -62.56 42.24 35.80
N LEU A 4 -61.28 42.40 35.65
CA LEU A 4 -60.48 41.62 34.68
C LEU A 4 -60.02 40.35 35.38
N MET A 5 -60.44 39.22 34.87
CA MET A 5 -60.01 37.88 35.24
C MET A 5 -58.73 37.55 34.47
N ALA A 6 -57.61 37.37 35.15
CA ALA A 6 -56.39 36.88 34.51
C ALA A 6 -56.45 35.36 34.44
N ILE A 7 -56.43 34.82 33.25
CA ILE A 7 -56.29 33.36 32.98
C ILE A 7 -54.77 33.07 32.88
N CYS A 8 -54.23 32.38 33.88
CA CYS A 8 -52.91 31.73 33.78
C CYS A 8 -52.99 30.49 32.89
N LEU A 9 -52.41 30.61 31.71
CA LEU A 9 -52.18 29.46 30.81
C LEU A 9 -50.84 28.79 31.20
N SER A 10 -50.90 27.66 31.92
CA SER A 10 -49.76 26.82 32.19
C SER A 10 -49.47 25.96 30.94
N ILE A 11 -48.42 26.31 30.23
CA ILE A 11 -47.89 25.51 29.13
C ILE A 11 -47.10 24.36 29.76
N LEU A 12 -47.66 23.14 29.76
CA LEU A 12 -46.93 21.92 29.99
C LEU A 12 -46.09 21.65 28.74
N MET A 13 -44.78 21.83 28.83
CA MET A 13 -43.83 21.30 27.88
C MET A 13 -43.73 19.76 28.08
N PHE A 14 -44.37 19.01 27.23
CA PHE A 14 -44.03 17.58 27.06
C PHE A 14 -42.67 17.54 26.32
N SER A 15 -41.58 17.26 27.04
CA SER A 15 -40.35 16.79 26.41
C SER A 15 -40.58 15.36 25.93
N SER A 16 -40.98 15.21 24.67
CA SER A 16 -40.87 13.91 24.00
C SER A 16 -39.36 13.62 23.82
N SER A 17 -38.82 12.79 24.66
CA SER A 17 -37.57 12.10 24.39
C SER A 17 -37.79 11.29 23.10
N ILE A 18 -37.26 11.80 21.99
CA ILE A 18 -37.09 11.01 20.79
C ILE A 18 -35.97 10.02 21.13
N THR A 19 -36.35 8.81 21.54
CA THR A 19 -35.42 7.68 21.55
C THR A 19 -35.12 7.41 20.08
N VAL A 20 -33.98 7.86 19.61
CA VAL A 20 -33.40 7.40 18.34
C VAL A 20 -33.09 5.92 18.58
N TYR A 21 -33.94 5.04 18.16
CA TYR A 21 -33.57 3.66 17.96
C TYR A 21 -32.49 3.70 16.88
N ALA A 22 -31.24 3.50 17.26
CA ALA A 22 -30.23 3.10 16.31
C ALA A 22 -30.80 1.88 15.61
N ASN A 23 -30.92 1.93 14.28
CA ASN A 23 -31.22 0.75 13.49
C ASN A 23 -30.12 -0.26 13.87
N GLU A 24 -30.50 -1.33 14.53
CA GLU A 24 -29.60 -2.46 14.71
C GLU A 24 -29.36 -3.01 13.31
N GLU A 25 -28.19 -2.75 12.76
CA GLU A 25 -27.76 -3.41 11.55
C GLU A 25 -27.70 -4.92 11.87
N GLU A 26 -28.64 -5.67 11.31
CA GLU A 26 -28.67 -7.11 11.40
C GLU A 26 -27.72 -7.63 10.31
N TYR A 27 -26.51 -8.04 10.72
CA TYR A 27 -25.54 -8.63 9.81
C TYR A 27 -26.07 -9.99 9.33
N THR A 28 -26.23 -10.12 8.01
CA THR A 28 -26.62 -11.36 7.36
C THR A 28 -25.47 -11.83 6.48
N ALA A 29 -24.96 -13.02 6.75
CA ALA A 29 -23.85 -13.58 6.01
C ALA A 29 -24.21 -13.78 4.53
N ASN A 30 -23.43 -13.16 3.65
CA ASN A 30 -23.49 -13.32 2.20
C ASN A 30 -22.07 -13.51 1.69
N SER A 31 -21.76 -14.73 1.28
CA SER A 31 -20.43 -15.07 0.80
C SER A 31 -20.52 -16.15 -0.27
N TRP A 32 -19.38 -16.68 -0.68
CA TRP A 32 -19.36 -17.86 -1.55
C TRP A 32 -19.95 -19.12 -0.87
N ARG A 33 -20.12 -19.09 0.47
CA ARG A 33 -20.70 -20.15 1.32
C ARG A 33 -22.12 -19.89 1.76
N TYR A 34 -22.55 -18.63 1.77
CA TYR A 34 -23.83 -18.21 2.31
C TYR A 34 -24.56 -17.28 1.37
N GLU A 35 -25.87 -17.49 1.22
CA GLU A 35 -26.79 -16.59 0.56
C GLU A 35 -27.92 -16.25 1.55
N ASN A 36 -28.03 -14.97 1.91
CA ASN A 36 -29.02 -14.50 2.90
C ASN A 36 -28.96 -15.26 4.24
N GLY A 37 -27.77 -15.60 4.70
CA GLY A 37 -27.53 -16.34 5.94
C GLY A 37 -27.67 -17.86 5.83
N GLU A 38 -28.15 -18.38 4.70
CA GLU A 38 -28.32 -19.81 4.47
C GLU A 38 -27.08 -20.40 3.74
N PRO A 39 -26.58 -21.58 4.13
CA PRO A 39 -25.44 -22.20 3.48
C PRO A 39 -25.74 -22.60 2.03
N ILE A 40 -24.82 -22.25 1.11
CA ILE A 40 -24.84 -22.71 -0.28
C ILE A 40 -24.07 -24.03 -0.38
N VAL A 41 -24.65 -25.04 -0.99
CA VAL A 41 -23.97 -26.32 -1.30
C VAL A 41 -23.62 -26.32 -2.79
N SER A 42 -22.32 -26.28 -3.12
CA SER A 42 -21.86 -26.31 -4.52
C SER A 42 -22.04 -27.69 -5.15
N GLN A 43 -22.11 -27.74 -6.51
CA GLN A 43 -22.12 -29.03 -7.23
C GLN A 43 -20.85 -29.86 -7.00
N GLU A 44 -19.71 -29.20 -6.80
CA GLU A 44 -18.42 -29.84 -6.52
C GLU A 44 -18.42 -30.51 -5.13
N GLU A 45 -19.00 -29.88 -4.13
CA GLU A 45 -19.22 -30.46 -2.81
C GLU A 45 -20.15 -31.69 -2.88
N MET A 46 -21.20 -31.65 -3.71
CA MET A 46 -22.10 -32.81 -3.89
C MET A 46 -21.41 -34.02 -4.55
N ILE A 47 -20.45 -33.81 -5.43
CA ILE A 47 -19.65 -34.88 -6.05
C ILE A 47 -18.70 -35.51 -5.02
N CYS A 48 -18.08 -34.71 -4.18
CA CYS A 48 -17.23 -35.20 -3.08
C CYS A 48 -18.05 -35.95 -2.01
N ALA A 49 -19.31 -35.55 -1.78
CA ALA A 49 -20.21 -36.15 -0.78
C ALA A 49 -20.71 -37.53 -1.17
N GLN A 50 -20.64 -37.94 -2.43
CA GLN A 50 -21.11 -39.26 -2.89
C GLN A 50 -20.21 -40.43 -2.48
N ASN A 51 -19.02 -40.16 -1.92
CA ASN A 51 -18.07 -41.13 -1.44
C ASN A 51 -17.81 -41.06 0.07
N ASP A 52 -18.88 -41.03 0.88
CA ASP A 52 -18.84 -40.86 2.34
C ASP A 52 -17.91 -41.79 3.15
N SER A 53 -17.38 -42.87 2.55
CA SER A 53 -16.55 -43.85 3.26
C SER A 53 -15.04 -43.58 3.24
N LEU A 54 -14.55 -42.60 2.47
CA LEU A 54 -13.12 -42.29 2.32
C LEU A 54 -12.77 -40.81 2.60
N ALA A 55 -13.76 -40.03 3.01
CA ALA A 55 -13.63 -38.59 3.05
C ALA A 55 -12.73 -38.12 4.23
N TRP A 56 -11.59 -37.53 3.87
CA TRP A 56 -10.77 -36.73 4.82
C TRP A 56 -10.33 -37.50 6.07
N VAL A 57 -9.67 -38.65 5.90
CA VAL A 57 -9.14 -39.47 6.98
C VAL A 57 -7.64 -39.30 7.13
N LYS A 58 -7.13 -39.43 8.37
CA LYS A 58 -5.71 -39.59 8.66
C LYS A 58 -5.42 -41.02 9.07
N GLU A 59 -4.66 -41.74 8.24
CA GLU A 59 -4.23 -43.12 8.52
C GLU A 59 -2.71 -43.25 8.38
N ASN A 60 -2.07 -43.91 9.35
CA ASN A 60 -0.62 -44.12 9.38
C ASN A 60 0.22 -42.85 9.16
N GLY A 61 -0.27 -41.69 9.63
CA GLY A 61 0.39 -40.39 9.52
C GLY A 61 0.18 -39.70 8.17
N VAL A 62 -0.57 -40.26 7.24
CA VAL A 62 -0.94 -39.66 5.95
C VAL A 62 -2.38 -39.20 5.99
N ILE A 63 -2.62 -37.96 5.54
CA ILE A 63 -3.96 -37.40 5.39
C ILE A 63 -4.41 -37.60 3.94
N TYR A 64 -5.60 -38.12 3.78
CA TYR A 64 -6.25 -38.33 2.49
C TYR A 64 -7.40 -37.39 2.29
N ASN A 65 -7.60 -36.88 1.07
CA ASN A 65 -8.70 -36.00 0.68
C ASN A 65 -10.03 -36.78 0.53
N GLY A 66 -11.09 -36.10 0.14
CA GLY A 66 -12.43 -36.68 -0.02
C GLY A 66 -12.59 -37.76 -1.07
N VAL A 67 -11.61 -37.99 -1.94
CA VAL A 67 -11.62 -39.03 -2.95
C VAL A 67 -10.57 -40.14 -2.64
N GLY A 68 -9.88 -40.04 -1.52
CA GLY A 68 -8.90 -41.02 -1.07
C GLY A 68 -7.47 -40.83 -1.59
N ASP A 69 -7.18 -39.66 -2.19
CA ASP A 69 -5.81 -39.30 -2.58
C ASP A 69 -5.02 -38.73 -1.41
N PRO A 70 -3.74 -39.08 -1.23
CA PRO A 70 -2.92 -38.50 -0.19
C PRO A 70 -2.65 -37.03 -0.46
N ILE A 71 -2.76 -36.21 0.58
CA ILE A 71 -2.44 -34.77 0.53
C ILE A 71 -0.94 -34.60 0.83
N PRO A 72 -0.11 -34.21 -0.16
CA PRO A 72 1.32 -34.08 0.03
C PRO A 72 1.69 -33.08 1.11
N ASN A 73 2.64 -33.45 2.01
CA ASN A 73 3.16 -32.59 3.08
C ASN A 73 2.13 -32.14 4.13
N ALA A 74 0.94 -32.70 4.11
CA ALA A 74 -0.08 -32.45 5.14
C ALA A 74 0.30 -33.17 6.43
N ILE A 75 0.08 -32.53 7.59
CA ILE A 75 0.54 -33.03 8.89
C ILE A 75 -0.56 -33.21 9.88
N SER A 76 -1.42 -32.22 10.02
CA SER A 76 -2.50 -32.24 10.99
C SER A 76 -3.83 -32.02 10.31
N LYS A 77 -4.78 -32.89 10.65
CA LYS A 77 -6.19 -32.75 10.26
C LYS A 77 -6.94 -32.05 11.39
N GLY A 78 -7.70 -31.04 11.04
CA GLY A 78 -8.52 -30.25 11.97
C GLY A 78 -9.91 -29.97 11.46
N ILE A 79 -10.61 -29.22 12.26
CA ILE A 79 -11.95 -28.73 11.97
C ILE A 79 -12.03 -27.24 12.31
N ASP A 80 -12.90 -26.49 11.63
CA ASP A 80 -13.34 -25.22 12.17
C ASP A 80 -14.81 -25.24 12.52
N VAL A 81 -15.16 -24.55 13.60
CA VAL A 81 -16.48 -24.63 14.22
C VAL A 81 -16.95 -23.30 14.79
N SER A 82 -18.26 -23.11 14.80
CA SER A 82 -18.95 -21.97 15.36
C SER A 82 -20.19 -22.40 16.14
N GLU A 83 -21.05 -21.47 16.46
CA GLU A 83 -22.38 -21.77 17.04
C GLU A 83 -23.25 -22.66 16.14
N TRP A 84 -22.98 -22.71 14.83
CA TRP A 84 -23.74 -23.50 13.87
C TRP A 84 -23.60 -25.01 14.07
N GLN A 85 -22.48 -25.50 14.63
CA GLN A 85 -22.30 -26.91 14.98
C GLN A 85 -22.97 -27.28 16.31
N GLY A 86 -23.63 -26.32 16.97
CA GLY A 86 -24.41 -26.54 18.18
C GLY A 86 -23.60 -27.01 19.38
N ASN A 87 -24.08 -28.05 20.05
CA ASN A 87 -23.37 -28.64 21.19
C ASN A 87 -22.53 -29.82 20.77
N ILE A 88 -21.25 -29.58 20.56
CA ILE A 88 -20.26 -30.60 20.18
C ILE A 88 -19.94 -31.52 21.38
N ASP A 89 -19.88 -32.83 21.15
CA ASP A 89 -19.37 -33.83 22.09
C ASP A 89 -17.84 -33.95 21.89
N TRP A 90 -17.09 -33.11 22.59
CA TRP A 90 -15.63 -33.06 22.45
C TRP A 90 -14.92 -34.32 22.94
N ASP A 91 -15.52 -35.14 23.80
CA ASP A 91 -14.96 -36.44 24.17
C ASP A 91 -14.99 -37.45 23.03
N LYS A 92 -15.96 -37.33 22.13
CA LYS A 92 -16.02 -38.10 20.90
C LYS A 92 -15.07 -37.55 19.86
N VAL A 93 -15.11 -36.24 19.60
CA VAL A 93 -14.17 -35.60 18.66
C VAL A 93 -12.72 -35.94 18.98
N LYS A 94 -12.33 -35.90 20.27
CA LYS A 94 -10.97 -36.27 20.71
C LYS A 94 -10.55 -37.69 20.39
N LYS A 95 -11.49 -38.61 20.18
CA LYS A 95 -11.23 -40.01 19.82
C LYS A 95 -11.13 -40.23 18.32
N THR A 96 -11.44 -39.25 17.53
CA THR A 96 -11.26 -39.31 16.07
C THR A 96 -9.83 -38.96 15.68
N ASP A 97 -9.59 -38.83 14.40
CA ASP A 97 -8.33 -38.36 13.80
C ASP A 97 -8.20 -36.84 13.73
N VAL A 98 -9.10 -36.09 14.36
CA VAL A 98 -9.03 -34.62 14.50
C VAL A 98 -7.98 -34.25 15.53
N GLU A 99 -7.02 -33.43 15.13
CA GLU A 99 -5.86 -33.06 15.94
C GLU A 99 -5.91 -31.62 16.45
N PHE A 100 -6.74 -30.76 15.82
CA PHE A 100 -6.94 -29.37 16.25
C PHE A 100 -8.32 -28.85 15.84
N ALA A 101 -8.70 -27.71 16.43
CA ALA A 101 -9.92 -26.99 16.06
C ALA A 101 -9.65 -25.48 15.91
N ILE A 102 -10.27 -24.82 14.95
CA ILE A 102 -10.31 -23.36 14.85
C ILE A 102 -11.71 -22.88 15.25
N LEU A 103 -11.80 -22.07 16.30
CA LEU A 103 -13.06 -21.70 16.94
C LEU A 103 -13.46 -20.27 16.54
N ARG A 104 -14.67 -20.07 16.00
CA ARG A 104 -15.18 -18.72 15.78
C ARG A 104 -15.34 -18.01 17.12
N CYS A 105 -14.69 -16.86 17.28
CA CYS A 105 -14.90 -16.06 18.49
C CYS A 105 -16.12 -15.13 18.35
N GLY A 106 -16.41 -14.66 17.15
CA GLY A 106 -17.51 -13.76 16.88
C GLY A 106 -17.45 -13.22 15.46
N PHE A 107 -18.13 -12.13 15.23
CA PHE A 107 -18.17 -11.41 13.96
C PHE A 107 -18.34 -9.90 14.22
N ALA A 108 -17.94 -9.07 13.25
CA ALA A 108 -18.06 -7.62 13.31
C ALA A 108 -17.40 -6.96 14.55
N GLY A 109 -17.75 -5.71 14.85
CA GLY A 109 -17.15 -4.89 15.89
C GLY A 109 -17.36 -5.37 17.33
N ASP A 110 -16.74 -4.69 18.30
CA ASP A 110 -16.64 -5.13 19.71
C ASP A 110 -17.93 -4.88 20.51
N TYR A 111 -18.93 -5.69 20.22
CA TYR A 111 -20.17 -5.75 20.98
C TYR A 111 -20.48 -7.19 21.38
N ALA A 112 -20.84 -7.42 22.65
CA ALA A 112 -21.13 -8.75 23.19
C ALA A 112 -22.24 -9.52 22.43
N LYS A 113 -23.12 -8.83 21.72
CA LYS A 113 -24.15 -9.44 20.87
C LYS A 113 -23.59 -10.14 19.63
N TYR A 114 -22.34 -9.79 19.23
CA TYR A 114 -21.62 -10.37 18.10
C TYR A 114 -20.65 -11.47 18.52
N ASP A 115 -20.56 -11.78 19.81
CA ASP A 115 -19.79 -12.94 20.28
C ASP A 115 -20.46 -14.23 19.78
N ASP A 116 -19.67 -15.20 19.33
CA ASP A 116 -20.18 -16.52 19.00
C ASP A 116 -20.71 -17.20 20.29
N LYS A 117 -21.97 -17.62 20.27
CA LYS A 117 -22.67 -18.15 21.46
C LYS A 117 -22.07 -19.43 22.01
N LYS A 118 -21.25 -20.13 21.23
CA LYS A 118 -20.57 -21.37 21.64
C LYS A 118 -19.07 -21.18 21.90
N PHE A 119 -18.52 -20.02 21.63
CA PHE A 119 -17.07 -19.77 21.73
C PHE A 119 -16.52 -20.16 23.11
N VAL A 120 -17.05 -19.55 24.16
CA VAL A 120 -16.56 -19.80 25.53
C VAL A 120 -16.70 -21.28 25.91
N ARG A 121 -17.82 -21.91 25.54
CA ARG A 121 -18.03 -23.34 25.76
C ARG A 121 -16.98 -24.16 25.01
N ASN A 122 -16.80 -23.91 23.72
CA ASN A 122 -15.88 -24.68 22.88
C ASN A 122 -14.43 -24.52 23.36
N VAL A 123 -13.99 -23.31 23.75
CA VAL A 123 -12.67 -23.08 24.37
C VAL A 123 -12.49 -23.90 25.64
N ASN A 124 -13.48 -23.89 26.55
CA ASN A 124 -13.39 -24.63 27.80
C ASN A 124 -13.36 -26.14 27.56
N GLU A 125 -14.12 -26.63 26.60
CA GLU A 125 -14.14 -28.04 26.24
C GLU A 125 -12.84 -28.47 25.54
N CYS A 126 -12.31 -27.68 24.62
CA CYS A 126 -11.00 -27.95 24.02
C CYS A 126 -9.91 -28.06 25.09
N LYS A 127 -9.89 -27.13 26.06
CA LYS A 127 -8.96 -27.20 27.20
C LYS A 127 -9.20 -28.45 28.06
N ARG A 128 -10.45 -28.83 28.32
CA ARG A 128 -10.80 -29.99 29.12
C ARG A 128 -10.32 -31.31 28.52
N VAL A 129 -10.45 -31.45 27.18
CA VAL A 129 -10.05 -32.69 26.48
C VAL A 129 -8.63 -32.61 25.88
N ASP A 130 -7.88 -31.54 26.18
CA ASP A 130 -6.55 -31.29 25.63
C ASP A 130 -6.55 -31.29 24.08
N MET A 131 -7.52 -30.60 23.47
CA MET A 131 -7.59 -30.36 22.03
C MET A 131 -6.87 -29.06 21.71
N PRO A 132 -5.79 -29.06 20.92
CA PRO A 132 -5.17 -27.86 20.41
C PRO A 132 -6.18 -27.00 19.65
N TYR A 133 -6.18 -25.67 19.86
CA TYR A 133 -7.13 -24.81 19.19
C TYR A 133 -6.52 -23.47 18.74
N GLY A 134 -7.11 -22.91 17.69
CA GLY A 134 -6.97 -21.54 17.21
C GLY A 134 -8.30 -20.82 17.22
N ILE A 135 -8.32 -19.62 16.68
CA ILE A 135 -9.50 -18.75 16.75
C ILE A 135 -9.68 -18.05 15.40
N TYR A 136 -10.93 -17.77 15.01
CA TYR A 136 -11.20 -16.85 13.90
C TYR A 136 -12.33 -15.87 14.22
N LEU A 137 -12.29 -14.71 13.57
CA LEU A 137 -13.33 -13.70 13.58
C LEU A 137 -13.82 -13.48 12.16
N TYR A 138 -15.14 -13.60 11.95
CA TYR A 138 -15.78 -13.31 10.65
C TYR A 138 -15.91 -11.80 10.46
N SER A 139 -15.34 -11.25 9.40
CA SER A 139 -15.25 -9.81 9.18
C SER A 139 -16.39 -9.26 8.33
N TYR A 140 -16.92 -8.13 8.79
CA TYR A 140 -17.78 -7.22 8.01
C TYR A 140 -17.13 -5.85 7.79
N ALA A 141 -15.86 -5.67 8.10
CA ALA A 141 -15.15 -4.40 8.06
C ALA A 141 -15.12 -3.80 6.63
N GLN A 142 -15.63 -2.60 6.49
CA GLN A 142 -15.58 -1.80 5.25
C GLN A 142 -14.58 -0.65 5.35
N THR A 143 -14.11 -0.35 6.55
CA THR A 143 -13.14 0.70 6.84
C THR A 143 -12.01 0.18 7.73
N VAL A 144 -10.91 0.92 7.79
CA VAL A 144 -9.80 0.64 8.72
C VAL A 144 -10.24 0.77 10.18
N GLU A 145 -11.20 1.63 10.48
CA GLU A 145 -11.71 1.79 11.84
C GLU A 145 -12.53 0.57 12.27
N ASP A 146 -13.37 0.03 11.38
CA ASP A 146 -14.09 -1.22 11.64
C ASP A 146 -13.10 -2.35 11.96
N ALA A 147 -12.00 -2.46 11.20
CA ALA A 147 -10.97 -3.46 11.45
C ALA A 147 -10.29 -3.32 12.83
N LYS A 148 -10.17 -2.11 13.35
CA LYS A 148 -9.67 -1.88 14.73
C LYS A 148 -10.69 -2.34 15.77
N GLU A 149 -11.97 -2.07 15.54
CA GLU A 149 -13.05 -2.54 16.41
C GLU A 149 -13.14 -4.07 16.41
N GLU A 150 -13.02 -4.71 15.25
CA GLU A 150 -12.97 -6.17 15.13
C GLU A 150 -11.73 -6.77 15.80
N ALA A 151 -10.58 -6.11 15.70
CA ALA A 151 -9.39 -6.53 16.45
C ALA A 151 -9.56 -6.37 17.96
N ALA A 152 -10.19 -5.29 18.43
CA ALA A 152 -10.52 -5.09 19.83
C ALA A 152 -11.49 -6.17 20.35
N HIS A 153 -12.51 -6.53 19.54
CA HIS A 153 -13.43 -7.63 19.80
C HIS A 153 -12.67 -8.95 20.04
N THR A 154 -11.79 -9.29 19.09
CA THR A 154 -10.99 -10.51 19.20
C THR A 154 -10.10 -10.48 20.45
N LEU A 155 -9.41 -9.37 20.73
CA LEU A 155 -8.52 -9.24 21.90
C LEU A 155 -9.29 -9.31 23.22
N ARG A 156 -10.50 -8.79 23.29
CA ARG A 156 -11.37 -8.93 24.47
C ARG A 156 -11.66 -10.40 24.75
N LEU A 157 -11.99 -11.18 23.72
CA LEU A 157 -12.31 -12.60 23.85
C LEU A 157 -11.06 -13.48 24.07
N LEU A 158 -9.90 -13.03 23.62
CA LEU A 158 -8.61 -13.68 23.85
C LEU A 158 -8.05 -13.47 25.25
N ASN A 159 -8.61 -12.55 26.03
CA ASN A 159 -8.09 -12.20 27.34
C ASN A 159 -7.98 -13.44 28.27
N GLY A 160 -6.77 -13.74 28.68
CA GLY A 160 -6.46 -14.92 29.49
C GLY A 160 -6.43 -16.25 28.73
N LEU A 161 -6.53 -16.22 27.40
CA LEU A 161 -6.37 -17.40 26.55
C LEU A 161 -4.96 -17.42 25.93
N ASN A 162 -4.47 -18.63 25.69
CA ASN A 162 -3.22 -18.87 24.98
C ASN A 162 -3.45 -19.98 23.94
N PRO A 163 -4.08 -19.68 22.79
CA PRO A 163 -4.33 -20.66 21.75
C PRO A 163 -3.01 -21.18 21.17
N SER A 164 -2.93 -22.50 20.93
CA SER A 164 -1.75 -23.15 20.34
C SER A 164 -1.70 -23.02 18.83
N TYR A 165 -2.84 -22.69 18.19
CA TYR A 165 -2.98 -22.36 16.78
C TYR A 165 -3.23 -20.87 16.59
N PRO A 166 -3.01 -20.33 15.37
CA PRO A 166 -3.13 -18.90 15.10
C PRO A 166 -4.55 -18.34 15.29
N VAL A 167 -4.60 -17.01 15.32
CA VAL A 167 -5.83 -16.24 15.12
C VAL A 167 -5.95 -15.95 13.63
N PHE A 168 -7.14 -16.12 13.05
CA PHE A 168 -7.39 -15.81 11.65
C PHE A 168 -8.44 -14.71 11.49
N TYR A 169 -8.17 -13.81 10.59
CA TYR A 169 -9.12 -12.81 10.13
C TYR A 169 -9.83 -13.33 8.90
N ASP A 170 -11.12 -13.59 9.01
CA ASP A 170 -11.93 -14.24 7.98
C ASP A 170 -12.54 -13.18 7.06
N LEU A 171 -12.02 -13.11 5.83
CA LEU A 171 -12.39 -12.15 4.79
C LEU A 171 -13.11 -12.87 3.65
N GLU A 172 -14.43 -13.02 3.77
CA GLU A 172 -15.22 -13.68 2.73
C GLU A 172 -16.55 -12.97 2.40
N ASP A 173 -16.98 -11.98 3.18
CA ASP A 173 -18.29 -11.39 3.01
C ASP A 173 -18.42 -10.53 1.74
N TYR A 174 -19.47 -10.74 0.96
CA TYR A 174 -19.71 -10.05 -0.30
C TYR A 174 -20.03 -8.56 -0.11
N SER A 175 -20.54 -8.14 1.05
CA SER A 175 -20.77 -6.73 1.34
C SER A 175 -19.45 -5.95 1.35
N VAL A 176 -18.38 -6.57 1.85
CA VAL A 176 -17.02 -6.02 1.81
C VAL A 176 -16.48 -6.04 0.37
N MET A 177 -16.55 -7.19 -0.30
CA MET A 177 -16.02 -7.37 -1.65
C MET A 177 -16.66 -6.42 -2.68
N SER A 178 -17.95 -6.15 -2.56
CA SER A 178 -18.71 -5.33 -3.52
C SER A 178 -18.58 -3.83 -3.29
N SER A 179 -18.28 -3.39 -2.07
CA SER A 179 -18.32 -1.98 -1.67
C SER A 179 -16.94 -1.38 -1.40
N VAL A 180 -15.90 -2.19 -1.21
CA VAL A 180 -14.59 -1.75 -0.75
C VAL A 180 -13.50 -1.97 -1.81
N SER A 181 -12.61 -0.99 -2.00
CA SER A 181 -11.49 -1.13 -2.93
C SER A 181 -10.47 -2.17 -2.45
N LYS A 182 -9.76 -2.83 -3.38
CA LYS A 182 -8.70 -3.80 -3.04
C LYS A 182 -7.62 -3.22 -2.14
N SER A 183 -7.25 -1.95 -2.33
CA SER A 183 -6.28 -1.27 -1.50
C SER A 183 -6.80 -1.02 -0.08
N THR A 184 -8.10 -0.74 0.06
CA THR A 184 -8.74 -0.58 1.37
C THR A 184 -8.87 -1.93 2.08
N ILE A 185 -9.23 -3.00 1.36
CA ILE A 185 -9.25 -4.36 1.90
C ILE A 185 -7.87 -4.76 2.45
N ALA A 186 -6.79 -4.43 1.72
CA ALA A 186 -5.44 -4.67 2.18
C ALA A 186 -5.11 -3.89 3.46
N GLN A 187 -5.54 -2.64 3.58
CA GLN A 187 -5.36 -1.84 4.80
C GLN A 187 -6.17 -2.38 5.98
N ILE A 188 -7.40 -2.81 5.75
CA ILE A 188 -8.27 -3.47 6.73
C ILE A 188 -7.56 -4.72 7.29
N ALA A 189 -7.19 -5.65 6.42
CA ALA A 189 -6.51 -6.87 6.81
C ALA A 189 -5.18 -6.59 7.54
N LYS A 190 -4.36 -5.69 7.02
CA LYS A 190 -3.10 -5.28 7.66
C LYS A 190 -3.32 -4.70 9.05
N THR A 191 -4.34 -3.87 9.22
CA THR A 191 -4.67 -3.25 10.51
C THR A 191 -5.04 -4.32 11.54
N TYR A 192 -5.96 -5.21 11.20
CA TYR A 192 -6.36 -6.29 12.11
C TYR A 192 -5.17 -7.19 12.46
N VAL A 193 -4.51 -7.76 11.46
CA VAL A 193 -3.40 -8.72 11.65
C VAL A 193 -2.29 -8.09 12.49
N THR A 194 -1.88 -6.86 12.17
CA THR A 194 -0.82 -6.17 12.93
C THR A 194 -1.24 -5.90 14.39
N THR A 195 -2.50 -5.55 14.62
CA THR A 195 -3.02 -5.31 15.97
C THR A 195 -2.97 -6.57 16.82
N ILE A 196 -3.41 -7.71 16.26
CA ILE A 196 -3.37 -9.01 16.95
C ILE A 196 -1.92 -9.47 17.19
N GLN A 197 -1.03 -9.30 16.20
CA GLN A 197 0.39 -9.64 16.34
C GLN A 197 1.10 -8.79 17.40
N ASN A 198 0.80 -7.49 17.45
CA ASN A 198 1.34 -6.59 18.49
C ASN A 198 0.89 -6.96 19.91
N ALA A 199 -0.23 -7.64 20.04
CA ALA A 199 -0.70 -8.20 21.31
C ALA A 199 -0.04 -9.56 21.66
N GLY A 200 0.86 -10.07 20.81
CA GLY A 200 1.66 -11.28 21.07
C GLY A 200 1.07 -12.56 20.47
N TYR A 201 0.03 -12.51 19.67
CA TYR A 201 -0.57 -13.68 19.04
C TYR A 201 -0.13 -13.85 17.59
N ASN A 202 0.08 -15.10 17.16
CA ASN A 202 0.21 -15.38 15.72
C ASN A 202 -1.10 -15.08 15.02
N CYS A 203 -1.04 -14.35 13.89
CA CYS A 203 -2.23 -13.97 13.17
C CYS A 203 -2.04 -14.11 11.66
N GLY A 204 -3.07 -14.62 10.98
CA GLY A 204 -3.16 -14.77 9.54
C GLY A 204 -4.50 -14.34 8.99
N VAL A 205 -4.71 -14.59 7.70
CA VAL A 205 -5.95 -14.29 6.98
C VAL A 205 -6.55 -15.58 6.44
N TYR A 206 -7.86 -15.76 6.66
CA TYR A 206 -8.66 -16.75 5.95
C TYR A 206 -9.41 -16.06 4.82
N ALA A 207 -9.44 -16.71 3.68
CA ALA A 207 -10.28 -16.38 2.54
C ALA A 207 -10.34 -17.55 1.56
N ASN A 208 -11.30 -17.51 0.63
CA ASN A 208 -11.32 -18.50 -0.44
C ASN A 208 -10.31 -18.19 -1.56
N LEU A 209 -10.10 -19.14 -2.46
CA LEU A 209 -9.20 -19.03 -3.60
C LEU A 209 -9.45 -17.79 -4.44
N ASN A 210 -10.72 -17.41 -4.69
CA ASN A 210 -11.06 -16.22 -5.49
C ASN A 210 -10.59 -14.93 -4.81
N TRP A 211 -10.77 -14.81 -3.50
CA TRP A 211 -10.30 -13.67 -2.74
C TRP A 211 -8.77 -13.54 -2.80
N PHE A 212 -8.04 -14.61 -2.53
CA PHE A 212 -6.58 -14.59 -2.60
C PHE A 212 -6.03 -14.33 -4.01
N THR A 213 -6.75 -14.76 -5.04
CA THR A 213 -6.32 -14.57 -6.43
C THR A 213 -6.65 -13.18 -6.95
N ASN A 214 -7.80 -12.63 -6.59
CA ASN A 214 -8.36 -11.45 -7.26
C ASN A 214 -8.52 -10.22 -6.37
N TYR A 215 -8.56 -10.34 -5.04
CA TYR A 215 -8.81 -9.23 -4.11
C TYR A 215 -7.65 -8.98 -3.16
N LEU A 216 -7.08 -10.01 -2.54
CA LEU A 216 -5.97 -9.92 -1.61
C LEU A 216 -4.62 -9.97 -2.38
N THR A 217 -4.47 -9.07 -3.35
CA THR A 217 -3.34 -9.06 -4.29
C THR A 217 -2.24 -8.07 -3.91
N ASP A 218 -2.41 -7.32 -2.83
CA ASP A 218 -1.38 -6.42 -2.31
C ASP A 218 -0.15 -7.23 -1.87
N PRO A 219 1.10 -6.77 -2.14
CA PRO A 219 2.32 -7.45 -1.71
C PRO A 219 2.40 -7.80 -0.22
N TYR A 220 1.68 -7.08 0.62
CA TYR A 220 1.55 -7.40 2.03
C TYR A 220 1.12 -8.86 2.26
N PHE A 221 0.20 -9.37 1.44
CA PHE A 221 -0.31 -10.74 1.59
C PHE A 221 0.70 -11.82 1.21
N ASP A 222 1.81 -11.50 0.54
CA ASP A 222 2.84 -12.50 0.26
C ASP A 222 3.52 -12.99 1.55
N SER A 223 3.62 -12.15 2.58
CA SER A 223 4.24 -12.48 3.88
C SER A 223 3.25 -12.88 4.98
N VAL A 224 1.95 -12.71 4.77
CA VAL A 224 0.93 -13.05 5.77
C VAL A 224 0.61 -14.53 5.72
N MET A 225 0.44 -15.14 6.91
CA MET A 225 -0.05 -16.50 7.04
C MET A 225 -1.45 -16.61 6.39
N LYS A 226 -1.65 -17.65 5.59
CA LYS A 226 -2.90 -17.85 4.85
C LYS A 226 -3.55 -19.17 5.20
N TRP A 227 -4.83 -19.09 5.45
CA TRP A 227 -5.74 -20.22 5.50
C TRP A 227 -6.66 -20.12 4.28
N VAL A 228 -6.41 -20.97 3.28
CA VAL A 228 -7.10 -20.93 2.00
C VAL A 228 -8.28 -21.88 2.01
N ALA A 229 -9.46 -21.37 1.68
CA ALA A 229 -10.61 -22.22 1.43
C ALA A 229 -10.77 -22.51 -0.06
N GLN A 230 -10.76 -23.77 -0.38
CA GLN A 230 -11.08 -24.29 -1.71
C GLN A 230 -11.60 -25.70 -1.56
N TYR A 231 -12.89 -25.90 -1.80
CA TYR A 231 -13.52 -27.21 -1.70
C TYR A 231 -13.23 -28.02 -2.98
N ASN A 232 -12.19 -28.82 -2.88
CA ASN A 232 -11.66 -29.57 -4.01
C ASN A 232 -10.81 -30.75 -3.49
N THR A 233 -10.38 -31.61 -4.40
CA THR A 233 -9.44 -32.71 -4.10
C THR A 233 -8.03 -32.23 -3.79
N GLU A 234 -7.66 -31.02 -4.25
CA GLU A 234 -6.38 -30.36 -3.97
C GLU A 234 -6.56 -28.85 -3.87
N CYS A 235 -5.67 -28.18 -3.16
CA CYS A 235 -5.61 -26.73 -3.17
C CYS A 235 -4.77 -26.26 -4.36
N THR A 236 -5.41 -25.53 -5.30
CA THR A 236 -4.75 -25.05 -6.52
C THR A 236 -4.18 -23.63 -6.36
N TYR A 237 -4.18 -23.06 -5.16
CA TYR A 237 -3.58 -21.78 -4.90
C TYR A 237 -2.06 -21.81 -5.10
N MET A 238 -1.54 -21.05 -6.07
CA MET A 238 -0.14 -21.12 -6.54
C MET A 238 0.85 -20.33 -5.69
N LYS A 239 0.40 -19.69 -4.61
CA LYS A 239 1.28 -19.02 -3.64
C LYS A 239 1.27 -19.80 -2.33
N PRO A 240 2.28 -19.55 -1.47
CA PRO A 240 2.38 -20.22 -0.18
C PRO A 240 1.17 -20.02 0.74
N TYR A 241 0.74 -21.07 1.43
CA TYR A 241 -0.33 -21.08 2.44
C TYR A 241 0.01 -22.08 3.56
N SER A 242 -0.54 -21.87 4.74
CA SER A 242 -0.25 -22.69 5.94
C SER A 242 -1.38 -23.64 6.32
N MET A 243 -2.58 -23.35 5.88
CA MET A 243 -3.75 -24.15 6.16
C MET A 243 -4.69 -24.15 4.94
N TRP A 244 -5.33 -25.27 4.70
CA TRP A 244 -6.32 -25.45 3.64
C TRP A 244 -7.62 -25.99 4.24
N GLN A 245 -8.73 -25.29 4.01
CA GLN A 245 -10.07 -25.79 4.24
C GLN A 245 -10.55 -26.47 2.96
N GLY A 246 -10.61 -27.79 3.00
CA GLY A 246 -10.81 -28.61 1.80
C GLY A 246 -12.25 -28.99 1.52
N THR A 247 -13.13 -28.88 2.52
CA THR A 247 -14.57 -29.19 2.42
C THR A 247 -15.37 -28.56 3.55
N SER A 248 -16.66 -28.27 3.31
CA SER A 248 -17.62 -27.84 4.33
C SER A 248 -18.63 -28.95 4.72
N ILE A 249 -18.46 -30.14 4.15
CA ILE A 249 -19.42 -31.24 4.31
C ILE A 249 -18.80 -32.46 4.99
N GLY A 250 -17.70 -32.25 5.72
CA GLY A 250 -17.07 -33.31 6.49
C GLY A 250 -17.99 -33.91 7.55
N TYR A 251 -17.66 -35.13 7.98
CA TYR A 251 -18.32 -35.81 9.10
C TYR A 251 -17.30 -36.12 10.19
N VAL A 252 -17.61 -35.77 11.43
CA VAL A 252 -16.78 -36.07 12.60
C VAL A 252 -17.68 -36.55 13.73
N ASP A 253 -17.38 -37.72 14.29
CA ASP A 253 -18.17 -38.22 15.44
C ASP A 253 -18.10 -37.25 16.62
N GLY A 254 -19.25 -36.95 17.19
CA GLY A 254 -19.41 -35.91 18.23
C GLY A 254 -19.93 -34.58 17.72
N ILE A 255 -20.04 -34.37 16.41
CA ILE A 255 -20.64 -33.19 15.80
C ILE A 255 -21.93 -33.58 15.08
N ALA A 256 -23.01 -32.87 15.37
CA ALA A 256 -24.29 -33.09 14.72
C ALA A 256 -24.29 -32.37 13.36
N GLY A 257 -24.41 -33.12 12.27
CA GLY A 257 -24.41 -32.57 10.92
C GLY A 257 -23.01 -32.45 10.31
N ARG A 258 -22.86 -31.48 9.42
CA ARG A 258 -21.62 -31.26 8.63
C ARG A 258 -20.68 -30.32 9.36
N VAL A 259 -19.40 -30.48 9.07
CA VAL A 259 -18.33 -29.64 9.61
C VAL A 259 -17.24 -29.41 8.57
N ASP A 260 -16.64 -28.26 8.63
CA ASP A 260 -15.47 -27.90 7.80
C ASP A 260 -14.26 -28.75 8.20
N ILE A 261 -13.52 -29.26 7.21
CA ILE A 261 -12.28 -30.02 7.44
C ILE A 261 -11.09 -29.21 6.94
N ASP A 262 -10.13 -29.07 7.84
CA ASP A 262 -8.91 -28.32 7.64
C ASP A 262 -7.68 -29.23 7.65
N VAL A 263 -6.70 -28.82 6.86
CA VAL A 263 -5.41 -29.49 6.82
C VAL A 263 -4.30 -28.46 6.99
N THR A 264 -3.43 -28.70 7.95
CA THR A 264 -2.21 -27.91 8.08
C THR A 264 -1.03 -28.61 7.45
N PHE A 265 -0.08 -27.80 7.07
CA PHE A 265 1.17 -28.27 6.51
C PHE A 265 2.25 -27.93 7.53
N ASP A 266 2.95 -28.83 8.07
CA ASP A 266 3.97 -28.82 9.13
C ASP A 266 4.03 -27.59 10.06
N SER A 267 3.52 -27.70 11.29
CA SER A 267 3.51 -26.62 12.28
C SER A 267 4.89 -26.36 12.92
N SER A 268 5.85 -27.26 12.77
CA SER A 268 7.24 -27.06 13.19
C SER A 268 8.05 -26.28 12.16
N ARG A 269 7.45 -25.93 11.01
CA ARG A 269 8.09 -25.18 9.96
C ARG A 269 8.46 -23.80 10.46
N LYS A 270 9.67 -23.44 10.16
CA LYS A 270 10.02 -22.04 10.10
C LYS A 270 9.27 -21.45 8.92
N LEU A 271 8.40 -20.50 9.15
CA LEU A 271 7.58 -19.85 8.13
C LEU A 271 7.84 -18.36 8.13
N GLY A 272 7.90 -17.76 6.94
CA GLY A 272 8.18 -16.34 6.82
C GLY A 272 9.60 -15.98 7.27
N TRP A 273 9.79 -14.76 7.71
CA TRP A 273 11.08 -14.28 8.20
C TRP A 273 11.39 -14.85 9.57
N VAL A 274 12.50 -15.58 9.65
CA VAL A 274 13.02 -16.20 10.88
C VAL A 274 14.43 -15.71 11.16
N GLN A 275 14.64 -15.14 12.35
CA GLN A 275 15.97 -14.78 12.82
C GLN A 275 16.68 -16.01 13.38
N GLU A 276 17.78 -16.39 12.76
CA GLU A 276 18.68 -17.44 13.22
C GLU A 276 19.97 -16.80 13.78
N LYS A 277 20.86 -17.64 14.29
CA LYS A 277 22.14 -17.19 14.87
C LYS A 277 22.97 -16.34 13.90
N GLU A 278 22.92 -16.66 12.60
CA GLU A 278 23.77 -16.06 11.58
C GLU A 278 23.07 -14.93 10.80
N GLY A 279 21.77 -14.72 10.97
CA GLY A 279 21.01 -13.67 10.32
C GLY A 279 19.54 -14.01 10.10
N TRP A 280 18.89 -13.23 9.24
CA TRP A 280 17.52 -13.43 8.84
C TRP A 280 17.45 -14.34 7.62
N TYR A 281 16.50 -15.28 7.64
CA TYR A 281 16.18 -16.21 6.57
C TYR A 281 14.69 -16.20 6.31
N TYR A 282 14.27 -16.49 5.09
CA TYR A 282 12.87 -16.61 4.76
C TYR A 282 12.54 -18.04 4.39
N TYR A 283 11.51 -18.58 5.03
CA TYR A 283 10.98 -19.91 4.79
C TYR A 283 9.62 -19.82 4.12
N SER A 284 9.47 -20.51 2.98
CA SER A 284 8.18 -20.70 2.32
C SER A 284 7.24 -21.55 3.17
N ASN A 285 5.99 -21.64 2.77
CA ASN A 285 4.98 -22.35 3.56
C ASN A 285 5.15 -23.87 3.54
N ASP A 286 5.96 -24.41 2.65
CA ASP A 286 6.40 -25.80 2.71
C ASP A 286 7.62 -25.98 3.63
N GLY A 287 8.06 -24.93 4.34
CA GLY A 287 9.23 -24.95 5.22
C GLY A 287 10.56 -24.92 4.47
N THR A 288 10.56 -24.73 3.14
CA THR A 288 11.78 -24.61 2.35
C THR A 288 12.42 -23.26 2.55
N LYS A 289 13.71 -23.23 2.86
CA LYS A 289 14.50 -22.00 2.91
C LYS A 289 14.65 -21.44 1.52
N LEU A 290 14.16 -20.22 1.30
CA LEU A 290 14.30 -19.53 0.02
C LEU A 290 15.71 -18.99 -0.16
N THR A 291 16.21 -19.03 -1.39
CA THR A 291 17.55 -18.57 -1.77
C THR A 291 17.49 -17.75 -3.06
N SER A 292 18.46 -16.86 -3.24
CA SER A 292 18.71 -16.11 -4.48
C SER A 292 17.48 -15.41 -5.06
N GLN A 293 16.63 -14.82 -4.22
CA GLN A 293 15.42 -14.15 -4.68
C GLN A 293 14.95 -13.02 -3.79
N TRP A 294 14.11 -12.15 -4.35
CA TRP A 294 13.43 -11.08 -3.65
C TRP A 294 12.20 -11.60 -2.89
N ILE A 295 12.06 -11.14 -1.65
CA ILE A 295 10.90 -11.36 -0.79
C ILE A 295 10.33 -9.98 -0.44
N GLY A 296 9.37 -9.51 -1.25
CA GLY A 296 8.96 -8.11 -1.16
C GLY A 296 10.16 -7.18 -1.42
N ASN A 297 10.48 -6.34 -0.46
CA ASN A 297 11.61 -5.41 -0.54
C ASN A 297 12.91 -5.94 0.09
N TYR A 298 13.00 -7.20 0.40
CA TYR A 298 14.18 -7.86 0.96
C TYR A 298 14.72 -8.91 -0.01
N TYR A 299 16.01 -9.14 0.02
CA TYR A 299 16.63 -10.17 -0.82
C TYR A 299 17.35 -11.21 0.03
N VAL A 300 17.15 -12.48 -0.31
CA VAL A 300 17.91 -13.60 0.27
C VAL A 300 18.96 -14.09 -0.73
N GLY A 301 20.18 -14.27 -0.25
CA GLY A 301 21.31 -14.70 -1.04
C GLY A 301 21.30 -16.21 -1.37
N GLU A 302 22.39 -16.71 -1.93
CA GLU A 302 22.54 -18.12 -2.31
C GLU A 302 22.47 -19.07 -1.10
N ASP A 303 22.91 -18.60 0.07
CA ASP A 303 22.83 -19.32 1.34
C ASP A 303 21.48 -19.17 2.05
N GLY A 304 20.56 -18.42 1.45
CA GLY A 304 19.24 -18.08 1.99
C GLY A 304 19.24 -16.95 3.01
N LYS A 305 20.42 -16.38 3.37
CA LYS A 305 20.51 -15.28 4.32
C LYS A 305 20.05 -13.96 3.68
N MET A 306 19.30 -13.17 4.40
CA MET A 306 18.93 -11.82 3.98
C MET A 306 20.18 -10.97 3.80
N LEU A 307 20.33 -10.36 2.64
CA LEU A 307 21.44 -9.48 2.32
C LEU A 307 21.20 -8.07 2.87
N THR A 308 22.28 -7.41 3.28
CA THR A 308 22.26 -6.04 3.83
C THR A 308 23.43 -5.23 3.31
N ASN A 309 23.30 -3.90 3.25
CA ASN A 309 24.34 -2.95 2.87
C ASN A 309 25.05 -3.27 1.54
N GLN A 310 24.31 -3.67 0.52
CA GLN A 310 24.92 -4.00 -0.79
C GLN A 310 23.96 -3.84 -1.96
N TRP A 311 24.52 -3.78 -3.17
CA TRP A 311 23.80 -3.78 -4.42
C TRP A 311 23.47 -5.20 -4.85
N ILE A 312 22.25 -5.41 -5.34
CA ILE A 312 21.76 -6.62 -5.94
C ILE A 312 21.18 -6.24 -7.30
N GLY A 313 22.01 -6.36 -8.34
CA GLY A 313 21.69 -5.77 -9.64
C GLY A 313 21.60 -4.24 -9.54
N ASP A 314 20.43 -3.70 -9.87
CA ASP A 314 20.13 -2.26 -9.84
C ASP A 314 19.47 -1.78 -8.54
N ARG A 315 19.37 -2.64 -7.53
CA ARG A 315 18.71 -2.34 -6.25
C ARG A 315 19.70 -2.42 -5.08
N TYR A 316 19.72 -1.38 -4.26
CA TYR A 316 20.51 -1.38 -3.03
C TYR A 316 19.63 -1.74 -1.82
N VAL A 317 20.06 -2.72 -1.02
CA VAL A 317 19.46 -3.02 0.28
C VAL A 317 20.27 -2.38 1.40
N ASP A 318 19.59 -1.70 2.31
CA ASP A 318 20.20 -0.96 3.42
C ASP A 318 20.69 -1.89 4.55
N ALA A 319 21.10 -1.30 5.68
CA ALA A 319 21.59 -2.04 6.86
C ALA A 319 20.52 -2.97 7.47
N ASN A 320 19.25 -2.71 7.22
CA ASN A 320 18.12 -3.54 7.66
C ASN A 320 17.69 -4.54 6.58
N GLY A 321 18.40 -4.60 5.45
CA GLY A 321 18.06 -5.43 4.31
C GLY A 321 16.93 -4.88 3.44
N LEU A 322 16.43 -3.69 3.72
CA LEU A 322 15.30 -3.09 3.01
C LEU A 322 15.76 -2.39 1.74
N TRP A 323 15.20 -2.77 0.60
CA TRP A 323 15.25 -1.98 -0.62
C TRP A 323 14.20 -0.87 -0.57
N SER A 324 14.63 0.37 -0.86
CA SER A 324 13.76 1.53 -1.00
C SER A 324 14.16 2.27 -2.27
N PRO A 325 13.25 2.56 -3.19
CA PRO A 325 13.58 3.32 -4.39
C PRO A 325 14.00 4.74 -4.03
N ASP A 326 14.67 5.40 -4.97
CA ASP A 326 14.97 6.82 -4.88
C ASP A 326 13.67 7.63 -4.71
N HIS A 327 13.68 8.62 -3.80
CA HIS A 327 12.49 9.41 -3.52
C HIS A 327 12.77 10.77 -2.91
N TRP A 328 11.81 11.68 -3.08
CA TRP A 328 11.87 13.00 -2.48
C TRP A 328 11.46 12.95 -0.99
N ILE A 329 12.24 13.65 -0.15
CA ILE A 329 11.95 13.82 1.28
C ILE A 329 11.79 15.32 1.58
N ASN A 330 10.72 15.66 2.30
CA ASN A 330 10.50 16.99 2.85
C ASN A 330 10.91 17.05 4.32
N ASN A 331 11.83 17.94 4.64
CA ASN A 331 12.28 18.19 6.00
C ASN A 331 12.00 19.66 6.37
N GLY A 332 10.87 19.90 6.98
CA GLY A 332 10.48 21.24 7.42
C GLY A 332 10.37 22.28 6.29
N GLY A 333 9.89 21.89 5.12
CA GLY A 333 9.75 22.72 3.92
C GLY A 333 10.98 22.73 3.00
N LYS A 334 12.07 22.10 3.39
CA LYS A 334 13.24 21.88 2.55
C LYS A 334 13.18 20.49 1.94
N TRP A 335 13.32 20.40 0.63
CA TRP A 335 13.30 19.15 -0.10
C TRP A 335 14.70 18.66 -0.39
N TRP A 336 14.93 17.32 -0.29
CA TRP A 336 16.12 16.65 -0.75
C TRP A 336 15.76 15.31 -1.40
N TYR A 337 16.63 14.80 -2.25
CA TYR A 337 16.43 13.54 -2.96
C TYR A 337 17.30 12.47 -2.35
N ARG A 338 16.67 11.42 -1.82
CA ARG A 338 17.36 10.30 -1.22
C ARG A 338 17.51 9.19 -2.23
N HIS A 339 18.75 8.79 -2.48
CA HIS A 339 19.04 7.59 -3.26
C HIS A 339 18.81 6.33 -2.44
N GLN A 340 18.70 5.18 -3.16
CA GLN A 340 18.45 3.87 -2.54
C GLN A 340 19.47 3.56 -1.43
N ASP A 341 20.74 3.88 -1.63
CA ASP A 341 21.83 3.66 -0.67
C ASP A 341 21.86 4.64 0.51
N GLY A 342 20.88 5.54 0.55
CA GLY A 342 20.78 6.56 1.59
C GLY A 342 21.58 7.82 1.31
N SER A 343 22.37 7.86 0.24
CA SER A 343 23.09 9.06 -0.18
C SER A 343 22.17 10.15 -0.73
N CYS A 344 22.69 11.33 -0.94
CA CYS A 344 22.05 12.42 -1.64
C CYS A 344 23.09 13.24 -2.39
N THR A 345 22.65 13.87 -3.49
CA THR A 345 23.51 14.81 -4.24
C THR A 345 23.75 16.09 -3.43
N LYS A 346 24.98 16.60 -3.47
CA LYS A 346 25.40 17.83 -2.78
C LYS A 346 26.29 18.67 -3.67
N ASN A 347 26.09 20.00 -3.65
CA ASN A 347 26.82 20.96 -4.47
C ASN A 347 26.87 20.60 -5.96
N ASP A 348 25.84 19.94 -6.47
CA ASP A 348 25.84 19.48 -7.85
C ASP A 348 24.44 19.43 -8.45
N PHE A 349 24.42 19.29 -9.77
CA PHE A 349 23.20 19.09 -10.55
C PHE A 349 22.85 17.60 -10.57
N GLU A 350 21.56 17.32 -10.63
CA GLU A 350 21.04 15.98 -10.83
C GLU A 350 19.79 16.01 -11.72
N ASP A 351 19.73 15.06 -12.66
CA ASP A 351 18.55 14.86 -13.50
C ASP A 351 17.64 13.81 -12.87
N ILE A 352 16.45 14.25 -12.46
CA ILE A 352 15.45 13.39 -11.83
C ILE A 352 14.18 13.44 -12.67
N ASN A 353 13.76 12.31 -13.20
CA ASN A 353 12.57 12.18 -14.04
C ASN A 353 12.53 13.19 -15.21
N GLY A 354 13.70 13.44 -15.85
CA GLY A 354 13.82 14.32 -17.00
C GLY A 354 13.81 15.82 -16.68
N GLN A 355 13.87 16.19 -15.42
CA GLN A 355 14.07 17.55 -14.93
C GLN A 355 15.43 17.66 -14.23
N THR A 356 16.15 18.77 -14.48
CA THR A 356 17.42 19.03 -13.79
C THR A 356 17.17 19.84 -12.53
N TYR A 357 17.72 19.41 -11.43
CA TYR A 357 17.73 20.08 -10.12
C TYR A 357 19.13 20.44 -9.70
N TYR A 358 19.30 21.34 -8.77
CA TYR A 358 20.57 21.59 -8.09
C TYR A 358 20.38 21.47 -6.58
N PHE A 359 21.32 20.80 -5.94
CA PHE A 359 21.33 20.61 -4.51
C PHE A 359 22.46 21.41 -3.88
N ASP A 360 22.19 22.09 -2.77
CA ASP A 360 23.18 22.88 -2.05
C ASP A 360 24.20 21.99 -1.31
N HIS A 361 25.09 22.61 -0.52
CA HIS A 361 26.13 21.90 0.23
C HIS A 361 25.57 20.97 1.31
N ASP A 362 24.36 21.24 1.80
CA ASP A 362 23.67 20.40 2.78
C ASP A 362 22.87 19.27 2.11
N GLY A 363 22.71 19.34 0.78
CA GLY A 363 21.94 18.39 -0.03
C GLY A 363 20.46 18.77 -0.20
N TYR A 364 20.10 20.03 0.10
CA TYR A 364 18.74 20.49 -0.13
C TYR A 364 18.57 21.10 -1.53
N MET A 365 17.44 20.80 -2.15
CA MET A 365 17.01 21.32 -3.44
C MET A 365 16.85 22.84 -3.37
N VAL A 366 17.46 23.54 -4.33
CA VAL A 366 17.36 25.00 -4.44
C VAL A 366 16.18 25.42 -5.30
N THR A 367 15.67 26.63 -5.06
CA THR A 367 14.66 27.32 -5.89
C THR A 367 15.05 28.76 -6.11
N GLY A 368 14.49 29.41 -7.14
CA GLY A 368 14.80 30.79 -7.46
C GLY A 368 16.14 30.96 -8.17
N TRP A 369 16.66 32.21 -8.16
CA TRP A 369 17.93 32.53 -8.76
C TRP A 369 19.10 32.12 -7.87
N ILE A 370 20.09 31.43 -8.45
CA ILE A 370 21.31 31.05 -7.75
C ILE A 370 22.52 31.21 -8.66
N GLN A 371 23.63 31.64 -8.10
CA GLN A 371 24.91 31.68 -8.79
C GLN A 371 25.70 30.41 -8.44
N ILE A 372 26.03 29.62 -9.47
CA ILE A 372 26.81 28.40 -9.34
C ILE A 372 28.12 28.65 -10.11
N LYS A 373 29.24 28.69 -9.38
CA LYS A 373 30.54 29.16 -9.92
C LYS A 373 30.43 30.58 -10.45
N SER A 374 30.59 30.77 -11.76
CA SER A 374 30.51 32.10 -12.41
C SER A 374 29.15 32.37 -13.09
N ASP A 375 28.29 31.39 -13.17
CA ASP A 375 27.06 31.46 -13.98
C ASP A 375 25.81 31.51 -13.12
N TRP A 376 24.80 32.24 -13.58
CA TRP A 376 23.51 32.31 -12.94
C TRP A 376 22.54 31.32 -13.56
N TYR A 377 21.76 30.67 -12.71
CA TYR A 377 20.71 29.73 -13.05
C TYR A 377 19.41 30.14 -12.35
N LEU A 378 18.30 29.72 -12.91
CA LEU A 378 16.99 29.89 -12.32
C LEU A 378 16.31 28.54 -12.16
N PHE A 379 15.84 28.28 -10.94
CA PHE A 379 15.00 27.11 -10.63
C PHE A 379 13.60 27.55 -10.27
N ASN A 380 12.60 26.89 -10.80
CA ASN A 380 11.20 27.22 -10.53
C ASN A 380 10.81 26.83 -9.07
N ASN A 381 9.56 27.06 -8.69
CA ASN A 381 9.08 26.77 -7.33
C ASN A 381 9.08 25.26 -7.00
N SER A 382 9.10 24.37 -8.01
CA SER A 382 9.25 22.94 -7.81
C SER A 382 10.72 22.49 -7.84
N GLY A 383 11.68 23.39 -7.95
CA GLY A 383 13.10 23.15 -8.00
C GLY A 383 13.64 22.76 -9.37
N ALA A 384 12.80 22.63 -10.38
CA ALA A 384 13.27 22.29 -11.72
C ALA A 384 13.96 23.47 -12.40
N MET A 385 15.11 23.20 -13.06
CA MET A 385 15.90 24.20 -13.76
C MET A 385 15.14 24.77 -14.96
N VAL A 386 15.10 26.08 -15.05
CA VAL A 386 14.52 26.81 -16.18
C VAL A 386 15.53 26.84 -17.33
N LYS A 387 15.13 26.37 -18.53
CA LYS A 387 15.99 26.27 -19.73
C LYS A 387 15.28 26.80 -20.96
N ASP A 388 16.06 27.37 -21.89
CA ASP A 388 15.62 27.80 -23.25
C ASP A 388 14.38 28.70 -23.21
N GLN A 389 14.32 29.64 -22.23
CA GLN A 389 13.16 30.53 -22.11
C GLN A 389 13.47 31.85 -21.41
N TRP A 390 12.57 32.80 -21.56
CA TRP A 390 12.62 34.10 -20.91
C TRP A 390 12.09 34.04 -19.48
N SER A 391 12.74 34.80 -18.60
CA SER A 391 12.28 35.09 -17.25
C SER A 391 12.45 36.58 -16.96
N GLY A 392 11.37 37.36 -17.15
CA GLY A 392 11.45 38.81 -17.12
C GLY A 392 12.39 39.37 -18.19
N ASN A 393 13.42 40.10 -17.78
CA ASN A 393 14.44 40.67 -18.67
C ASN A 393 15.66 39.77 -18.93
N TYR A 394 15.62 38.54 -18.45
CA TYR A 394 16.70 37.57 -18.55
C TYR A 394 16.30 36.42 -19.48
N TYR A 395 17.28 35.81 -20.11
CA TYR A 395 17.09 34.59 -20.90
C TYR A 395 17.94 33.46 -20.34
N LEU A 396 17.32 32.33 -20.10
CA LEU A 396 17.98 31.08 -19.70
C LEU A 396 18.25 30.28 -20.96
N GLU A 397 19.52 29.94 -21.20
CA GLU A 397 19.94 29.16 -22.35
C GLU A 397 19.55 27.67 -22.24
N LYS A 398 19.81 26.89 -23.29
CA LYS A 398 19.50 25.44 -23.29
C LYS A 398 20.23 24.65 -22.18
N ASP A 399 21.37 25.13 -21.76
CA ASP A 399 22.13 24.55 -20.63
C ASP A 399 21.72 25.13 -19.26
N GLY A 400 20.68 25.98 -19.22
CA GLY A 400 20.16 26.62 -18.03
C GLY A 400 20.88 27.87 -17.59
N LYS A 401 22.00 28.25 -18.22
CA LYS A 401 22.75 29.46 -17.84
C LYS A 401 22.04 30.71 -18.29
N MET A 402 22.11 31.73 -17.45
CA MET A 402 21.65 33.06 -17.85
C MET A 402 22.57 33.65 -18.94
N ALA A 403 21.98 34.05 -20.06
CA ALA A 403 22.71 34.73 -21.12
C ALA A 403 23.30 36.04 -20.62
N LYS A 404 24.61 36.27 -20.84
CA LYS A 404 25.30 37.51 -20.47
C LYS A 404 26.39 37.84 -21.51
N SER A 405 26.60 39.14 -21.74
CA SER A 405 27.61 39.66 -22.69
C SER A 405 27.54 39.03 -24.06
N LYS A 406 26.34 38.74 -24.59
CA LYS A 406 26.15 38.05 -25.86
C LYS A 406 24.82 38.34 -26.52
N TRP A 407 24.74 37.98 -27.81
CA TRP A 407 23.50 37.98 -28.57
C TRP A 407 22.81 36.62 -28.48
N VAL A 408 21.50 36.66 -28.28
CA VAL A 408 20.62 35.49 -28.43
C VAL A 408 19.55 35.89 -29.44
N GLY A 409 19.61 35.31 -30.64
CA GLY A 409 18.82 35.78 -31.74
C GLY A 409 19.14 37.25 -32.07
N THR A 410 18.13 38.10 -32.02
CA THR A 410 18.25 39.56 -32.30
C THR A 410 18.40 40.39 -31.02
N THR A 411 18.51 39.77 -29.86
CA THR A 411 18.54 40.46 -28.58
C THR A 411 19.92 40.37 -27.92
N TYR A 412 20.48 41.48 -27.51
CA TYR A 412 21.73 41.55 -26.77
C TYR A 412 21.52 41.60 -25.25
N PHE A 413 22.26 40.79 -24.54
CA PHE A 413 22.30 40.78 -23.07
C PHE A 413 23.63 41.37 -22.59
N ASP A 414 23.56 42.30 -21.66
CA ASP A 414 24.76 42.91 -21.07
C ASP A 414 25.49 41.97 -20.11
N LYS A 415 26.56 42.46 -19.49
CA LYS A 415 27.35 41.69 -18.50
C LYS A 415 26.56 41.20 -17.29
N ASN A 416 25.44 41.83 -17.00
CA ASN A 416 24.55 41.48 -15.89
C ASN A 416 23.37 40.59 -16.35
N GLY A 417 23.36 40.22 -17.66
CA GLY A 417 22.29 39.41 -18.24
C GLY A 417 21.00 40.19 -18.53
N ILE A 418 21.06 41.50 -18.49
CA ILE A 418 19.88 42.34 -18.73
C ILE A 418 19.82 42.67 -20.23
N VAL A 419 18.62 42.51 -20.79
CA VAL A 419 18.33 42.91 -22.19
C VAL A 419 18.68 44.38 -22.41
N GLN A 420 19.51 44.60 -23.39
CA GLN A 420 19.80 45.97 -23.87
C GLN A 420 19.14 46.16 -25.23
N PRO A 421 18.05 46.93 -25.32
CA PRO A 421 17.41 47.17 -26.59
C PRO A 421 18.25 48.07 -27.47
N ASP A 422 18.19 47.83 -28.77
CA ASP A 422 18.67 48.73 -29.78
C ASP A 422 17.85 50.04 -29.70
N ARG A 423 18.50 51.17 -29.97
CA ARG A 423 17.79 52.46 -29.84
C ARG A 423 18.41 53.56 -30.68
N TRP A 424 17.57 54.44 -31.15
CA TRP A 424 17.98 55.75 -31.71
C TRP A 424 18.41 56.69 -30.58
N ILE A 425 19.54 57.40 -30.77
CA ILE A 425 20.05 58.40 -29.88
C ILE A 425 20.25 59.72 -30.67
N TYR A 426 19.83 60.82 -30.05
CA TYR A 426 20.03 62.18 -30.57
C TYR A 426 20.94 62.98 -29.66
N ASN A 427 22.07 63.44 -30.20
CA ASN A 427 23.00 64.33 -29.53
C ASN A 427 23.43 65.50 -30.45
N GLY A 428 22.44 66.13 -31.08
CA GLY A 428 22.60 67.12 -32.17
C GLY A 428 22.56 66.46 -33.53
N ARG A 429 22.78 65.19 -33.65
CA ARG A 429 22.61 64.34 -34.83
C ARG A 429 22.09 62.97 -34.42
N TRP A 430 21.32 62.29 -35.30
CA TRP A 430 20.84 60.96 -35.02
C TRP A 430 21.92 59.89 -35.29
N TRP A 431 22.05 58.92 -34.37
CA TRP A 431 22.82 57.73 -34.52
C TRP A 431 22.06 56.55 -33.90
N TYR A 432 22.38 55.34 -34.31
CA TYR A 432 21.71 54.14 -33.83
C TYR A 432 22.69 53.31 -33.03
N ARG A 433 22.31 52.96 -31.77
CA ARG A 433 23.11 52.16 -30.89
C ARG A 433 22.48 50.80 -30.79
N TYR A 434 23.25 49.74 -31.10
CA TYR A 434 22.84 48.36 -30.82
C TYR A 434 22.95 48.05 -29.35
N GLY A 435 22.27 46.96 -28.91
CA GLY A 435 22.27 46.51 -27.52
C GLY A 435 23.68 46.29 -26.96
N ASP A 436 24.61 45.74 -27.73
CA ASP A 436 26.01 45.53 -27.37
C ASP A 436 26.85 46.81 -27.26
N GLY A 437 26.26 47.96 -27.52
CA GLY A 437 26.94 49.23 -27.47
C GLY A 437 27.60 49.66 -28.77
N SER A 438 27.70 48.76 -29.76
CA SER A 438 28.21 49.08 -31.09
C SER A 438 27.22 49.99 -31.88
N TYR A 439 27.68 50.52 -33.00
CA TYR A 439 26.88 51.35 -33.88
C TYR A 439 27.40 51.28 -35.32
N PRO A 440 26.51 51.45 -36.32
CA PRO A 440 26.90 51.37 -37.72
C PRO A 440 27.78 52.57 -38.12
N LYS A 441 28.82 52.31 -38.94
CA LYS A 441 29.74 53.29 -39.53
C LYS A 441 30.01 53.00 -40.98
N ASN A 442 30.03 54.02 -41.84
CA ASN A 442 30.32 53.93 -43.27
C ASN A 442 29.53 52.81 -43.98
N LYS A 443 28.28 52.62 -43.57
CA LYS A 443 27.48 51.57 -44.17
C LYS A 443 26.00 51.92 -44.21
N PHE A 444 25.30 51.24 -45.11
CA PHE A 444 23.85 51.14 -45.05
C PHE A 444 23.49 50.13 -43.95
N ASP A 445 22.41 50.41 -43.24
CA ASP A 445 21.84 49.48 -42.25
C ASP A 445 20.33 49.53 -42.31
N VAL A 446 19.68 48.40 -42.06
CA VAL A 446 18.22 48.25 -42.07
C VAL A 446 17.73 48.25 -40.64
N ILE A 447 16.96 49.31 -40.29
CA ILE A 447 16.40 49.49 -38.94
C ILE A 447 14.89 49.65 -39.06
N ASN A 448 14.11 48.76 -38.47
CA ASN A 448 12.64 48.76 -38.54
C ASN A 448 12.13 48.81 -40.00
N ASN A 449 12.70 47.99 -40.88
CA ASN A 449 12.41 47.86 -42.31
C ASN A 449 12.73 49.12 -43.16
N ASN A 450 13.42 50.11 -42.60
CA ASN A 450 13.89 51.28 -43.35
C ASN A 450 15.41 51.21 -43.48
N VAL A 451 15.91 51.66 -44.62
CA VAL A 451 17.34 51.68 -44.95
C VAL A 451 17.90 53.05 -44.56
N TYR A 452 18.93 53.05 -43.75
CA TYR A 452 19.65 54.28 -43.35
C TYR A 452 21.12 54.16 -43.73
N TYR A 453 21.77 55.27 -44.01
CA TYR A 453 23.22 55.32 -44.16
C TYR A 453 23.87 56.07 -43.00
N PHE A 454 24.92 55.51 -42.47
CA PHE A 454 25.71 56.14 -41.37
C PHE A 454 27.12 56.49 -41.87
N ASN A 455 27.56 57.72 -41.55
CA ASN A 455 28.90 58.19 -41.93
C ASN A 455 30.02 57.54 -41.09
N SER A 456 31.28 57.92 -41.31
CA SER A 456 32.45 57.38 -40.58
C SER A 456 32.43 57.62 -39.07
N ALA A 457 31.72 58.67 -38.62
CA ALA A 457 31.52 58.95 -37.21
C ALA A 457 30.30 58.22 -36.61
N GLY A 458 29.50 57.50 -37.44
CA GLY A 458 28.31 56.77 -36.97
C GLY A 458 27.02 57.58 -36.92
N TYR A 459 27.00 58.79 -37.48
CA TYR A 459 25.78 59.58 -37.59
C TYR A 459 24.97 59.27 -38.84
N MET A 460 23.67 59.19 -38.71
CA MET A 460 22.73 59.01 -39.81
C MET A 460 22.76 60.22 -40.73
N LEU A 461 22.88 60.02 -42.01
CA LEU A 461 22.82 61.09 -43.02
C LEU A 461 21.38 61.31 -43.48
N THR A 462 21.05 62.58 -43.76
CA THR A 462 19.76 63.01 -44.30
C THR A 462 19.97 63.85 -45.58
N GLY A 463 18.95 63.95 -46.46
CA GLY A 463 19.02 64.64 -47.71
C GLY A 463 19.83 63.94 -48.81
N TRP A 464 20.08 64.57 -49.90
CA TRP A 464 20.90 64.04 -51.02
C TRP A 464 22.38 63.98 -50.62
N GLN A 465 22.96 62.82 -50.71
CA GLN A 465 24.34 62.57 -50.32
C GLN A 465 25.04 61.77 -51.40
N VAL A 466 26.30 62.06 -51.68
CA VAL A 466 27.17 61.27 -52.59
C VAL A 466 27.86 60.24 -51.69
N ILE A 467 27.56 58.96 -51.91
CA ILE A 467 28.11 57.86 -51.12
C ILE A 467 28.95 57.02 -52.04
N GLN A 468 30.28 56.93 -51.83
CA GLN A 468 31.23 56.18 -52.58
C GLN A 468 31.27 56.57 -54.11
N GLY A 469 31.10 57.85 -54.38
CA GLY A 469 31.16 58.36 -55.75
C GLY A 469 29.92 58.10 -56.57
N LYS A 470 28.83 57.68 -56.04
CA LYS A 470 27.53 57.48 -56.66
C LYS A 470 26.48 58.41 -56.13
#